data_0e2618d1a53785e463e57b4a4234c303
#
_entry.id   0e2618d1a53785e463e57b4a4234c303
#
_cell.length_a   1.000
_cell.length_b   1.000
_cell.length_c   1.000
_cell.angle_alpha   90.00
_cell.angle_beta   90.00
_cell.angle_gamma   90.00
#
_symmetry.space_group_name_H-M   'P 1'
#
loop_
_entity.id
_entity.type
_entity.pdbx_description
1 polymer ?
#
loop_
_entity_poly.entity_id
_entity_poly.type
_entity_poly.pdbx_seq_one_letter_code
_entity_poly.pdbx_strand_id
1 'polypeptide(L)'
;MADCLGYAFSDALREQRDGAAATIRAIAGAAVARGEWRGLLDLDEFGLLAAVAGAHPDFGRGAVAGGGMLAPLVLAQEELRPVADALVSAPAARRWWDPVARADQRFLEWADWPRLTGPAVQWAVRDSMTAARAENARGLALAQRHAAPVRDCWWSVPEFAVQSMTTGGFGAVSPIALARFEDLHTPLEETGATVWSVQIAPQAQVMEIAGPADWQALVTAFPADVTGTHDGEWRASSGLPGPWRLPDWEQVMEHYDGVHLTIGGYLACGGVTPPVGDGHTMLAGWIPDATLWLRDVATSQRRLGRWYGDPQGTGTWDDLTDAFVPDDQAGAHGLTGP
;
A
#
# COMPACT_ATOMS: atom_id res chain seq x y z
N MET A 1 6.09 20.75 2.52
CA MET A 1 4.93 21.36 1.80
C MET A 1 3.63 20.61 2.08
N ALA A 2 3.60 19.29 1.99
CA ALA A 2 2.41 18.50 2.31
C ALA A 2 1.91 18.69 3.74
N ASP A 3 2.81 18.71 4.73
CA ASP A 3 2.45 18.93 6.14
C ASP A 3 1.80 20.31 6.37
N CYS A 4 2.33 21.37 5.75
CA CYS A 4 1.77 22.71 5.88
C CYS A 4 0.38 22.81 5.24
N LEU A 5 0.13 22.14 4.12
CA LEU A 5 -1.18 22.09 3.49
C LEU A 5 -2.17 21.29 4.35
N GLY A 6 -1.75 20.15 4.89
CA GLY A 6 -2.56 19.31 5.76
C GLY A 6 -3.08 20.05 7.01
N TYR A 7 -2.21 20.77 7.70
CA TYR A 7 -2.61 21.59 8.87
C TYR A 7 -3.57 22.72 8.49
N ALA A 8 -3.27 23.47 7.43
CA ALA A 8 -4.12 24.56 6.98
C ALA A 8 -5.52 24.09 6.52
N PHE A 9 -5.57 22.92 5.86
CA PHE A 9 -6.85 22.30 5.48
C PHE A 9 -7.65 21.82 6.69
N SER A 10 -6.99 21.21 7.68
CA SER A 10 -7.66 20.75 8.90
C SER A 10 -8.29 21.91 9.68
N ASP A 11 -7.61 23.03 9.76
CA ASP A 11 -8.13 24.21 10.45
C ASP A 11 -9.33 24.82 9.70
N ALA A 12 -9.25 24.92 8.36
CA ALA A 12 -10.37 25.41 7.54
C ALA A 12 -11.62 24.53 7.66
N LEU A 13 -11.46 23.20 7.81
CA LEU A 13 -12.59 22.29 8.01
C LEU A 13 -13.23 22.39 9.41
N ARG A 14 -12.44 22.73 10.42
CA ARG A 14 -12.94 22.88 11.78
C ARG A 14 -13.76 24.15 11.97
N GLU A 15 -13.41 25.23 11.28
CA GLU A 15 -13.97 26.55 11.54
C GLU A 15 -15.32 26.86 10.89
N GLN A 16 -15.61 26.36 9.68
CA GLN A 16 -16.94 26.60 9.04
C GLN A 16 -17.21 25.70 7.83
N ARG A 17 -18.35 25.02 7.79
CA ARG A 17 -18.73 24.12 6.69
C ARG A 17 -19.00 24.83 5.36
N ASP A 18 -19.56 26.02 5.35
CA ASP A 18 -20.03 26.68 4.11
C ASP A 18 -18.95 27.47 3.36
N GLY A 19 -17.88 27.90 4.02
CA GLY A 19 -16.74 28.59 3.41
C GLY A 19 -15.51 27.71 3.15
N ALA A 20 -15.50 26.50 3.70
CA ALA A 20 -14.32 25.63 3.72
C ALA A 20 -13.83 25.26 2.30
N ALA A 21 -14.72 24.92 1.40
CA ALA A 21 -14.35 24.53 0.04
C ALA A 21 -13.64 25.67 -0.75
N ALA A 22 -14.12 26.90 -0.61
CA ALA A 22 -13.49 28.07 -1.26
C ALA A 22 -12.11 28.36 -0.63
N THR A 23 -12.02 28.26 0.70
CA THR A 23 -10.75 28.43 1.44
C THR A 23 -9.73 27.39 1.04
N ILE A 24 -10.14 26.11 0.98
CA ILE A 24 -9.29 24.99 0.57
C ILE A 24 -8.74 25.21 -0.84
N ARG A 25 -9.59 25.56 -1.81
CA ARG A 25 -9.17 25.87 -3.17
C ARG A 25 -8.20 27.06 -3.23
N ALA A 26 -8.47 28.12 -2.48
CA ALA A 26 -7.59 29.28 -2.42
C ALA A 26 -6.20 28.92 -1.86
N ILE A 27 -6.14 28.11 -0.80
CA ILE A 27 -4.88 27.62 -0.22
C ILE A 27 -4.12 26.76 -1.24
N ALA A 28 -4.78 25.80 -1.89
CA ALA A 28 -4.18 24.96 -2.90
C ALA A 28 -3.67 25.76 -4.10
N GLY A 29 -4.47 26.66 -4.65
CA GLY A 29 -4.07 27.55 -5.75
C GLY A 29 -2.87 28.43 -5.40
N ALA A 30 -2.84 28.98 -4.18
CA ALA A 30 -1.70 29.76 -3.71
C ALA A 30 -0.42 28.90 -3.56
N ALA A 31 -0.54 27.67 -3.08
CA ALA A 31 0.59 26.73 -2.98
C ALA A 31 1.14 26.35 -4.35
N VAL A 32 0.27 26.06 -5.30
CA VAL A 32 0.63 25.77 -6.70
C VAL A 32 1.33 26.97 -7.34
N ALA A 33 0.79 28.19 -7.11
CA ALA A 33 1.37 29.43 -7.66
C ALA A 33 2.77 29.74 -7.12
N ARG A 34 3.08 29.40 -5.86
CA ARG A 34 4.45 29.56 -5.32
C ARG A 34 5.47 28.69 -6.03
N GLY A 35 5.04 27.59 -6.63
CA GLY A 35 5.87 26.74 -7.47
C GLY A 35 6.94 25.90 -6.73
N GLU A 36 6.91 25.83 -5.41
CA GLU A 36 7.85 25.04 -4.59
C GLU A 36 7.84 23.55 -4.95
N TRP A 37 6.70 23.04 -5.41
CA TRP A 37 6.54 21.66 -5.87
C TRP A 37 7.42 21.29 -7.08
N ARG A 38 7.91 22.30 -7.83
CA ARG A 38 8.75 22.06 -9.02
C ARG A 38 10.07 21.38 -8.67
N GLY A 39 10.57 21.55 -7.45
CA GLY A 39 11.74 20.81 -6.98
C GLY A 39 11.55 19.29 -6.96
N LEU A 40 10.31 18.80 -6.95
CA LEU A 40 10.02 17.36 -7.04
C LEU A 40 10.38 16.79 -8.43
N LEU A 41 10.36 17.62 -9.47
CA LEU A 41 10.68 17.20 -10.85
C LEU A 41 12.19 16.94 -11.06
N ASP A 42 13.03 17.41 -10.16
CA ASP A 42 14.48 17.22 -10.18
C ASP A 42 14.90 15.95 -9.41
N LEU A 43 13.96 15.29 -8.73
CA LEU A 43 14.21 14.06 -7.99
C LEU A 43 14.37 12.87 -8.94
N ASP A 44 15.15 11.87 -8.51
CA ASP A 44 15.16 10.56 -9.16
C ASP A 44 13.86 9.78 -8.90
N GLU A 45 13.72 8.60 -9.50
CA GLU A 45 12.52 7.79 -9.41
C GLU A 45 12.15 7.47 -7.96
N PHE A 46 13.11 7.12 -7.14
CA PHE A 46 12.85 6.78 -5.74
C PHE A 46 12.53 8.03 -4.91
N GLY A 47 13.29 9.10 -5.05
CA GLY A 47 13.05 10.35 -4.34
C GLY A 47 11.67 10.95 -4.66
N LEU A 48 11.24 10.87 -5.93
CA LEU A 48 9.91 11.32 -6.32
C LEU A 48 8.82 10.42 -5.69
N LEU A 49 8.97 9.10 -5.75
CA LEU A 49 8.03 8.18 -5.12
C LEU A 49 7.95 8.42 -3.61
N ALA A 50 9.10 8.55 -2.93
CA ALA A 50 9.17 8.83 -1.50
C ALA A 50 8.44 10.13 -1.14
N ALA A 51 8.67 11.20 -1.91
CA ALA A 51 8.02 12.48 -1.68
C ALA A 51 6.49 12.42 -1.89
N VAL A 52 6.02 11.72 -2.93
CA VAL A 52 4.60 11.63 -3.26
C VAL A 52 3.87 10.68 -2.31
N ALA A 53 4.43 9.52 -2.02
CA ALA A 53 3.85 8.56 -1.09
C ALA A 53 3.92 9.06 0.36
N GLY A 54 5.00 9.72 0.76
CA GLY A 54 5.09 10.35 2.08
C GLY A 54 4.12 11.51 2.28
N ALA A 55 3.61 12.11 1.20
CA ALA A 55 2.51 13.08 1.23
C ALA A 55 1.14 12.41 1.17
N HIS A 56 1.09 11.11 0.87
CA HIS A 56 -0.15 10.34 0.89
C HIS A 56 -0.68 10.31 2.31
N PRO A 57 -1.95 10.67 2.55
CA PRO A 57 -2.49 10.62 3.90
C PRO A 57 -2.37 9.18 4.40
N ASP A 58 -1.75 9.04 5.55
CA ASP A 58 -1.67 7.77 6.25
C ASP A 58 -3.10 7.33 6.63
N PHE A 59 -3.69 6.52 5.77
CA PHE A 59 -5.04 5.99 5.99
C PHE A 59 -5.11 5.00 7.14
N GLY A 60 -3.96 4.60 7.69
CA GLY A 60 -3.89 3.44 8.54
C GLY A 60 -4.03 3.70 10.02
N ARG A 61 -3.65 4.83 10.57
CA ARG A 61 -3.57 4.94 12.04
C ARG A 61 -3.84 6.33 12.58
N GLY A 62 -5.08 6.56 12.95
CA GLY A 62 -5.44 7.64 13.87
C GLY A 62 -5.54 9.03 13.28
N ALA A 63 -5.30 9.22 12.02
CA ALA A 63 -5.47 10.52 11.39
C ALA A 63 -6.94 10.91 11.28
N VAL A 64 -7.87 9.98 11.47
CA VAL A 64 -9.24 10.34 11.16
C VAL A 64 -10.30 9.74 12.06
N ALA A 65 -10.38 10.24 13.23
CA ALA A 65 -11.72 10.43 13.79
C ALA A 65 -12.39 11.55 12.95
N GLY A 66 -13.00 11.17 11.81
CA GLY A 66 -13.87 12.08 11.06
C GLY A 66 -13.47 12.46 9.64
N GLY A 67 -13.29 11.52 8.71
CA GLY A 67 -13.38 11.79 7.25
C GLY A 67 -12.48 12.90 6.68
N GLY A 68 -11.29 13.15 7.26
CA GLY A 68 -10.76 14.49 7.25
C GLY A 68 -9.77 14.84 6.15
N MET A 69 -8.88 13.95 5.75
CA MET A 69 -7.77 14.41 4.89
C MET A 69 -8.06 14.35 3.38
N LEU A 70 -8.89 13.42 2.91
CA LEU A 70 -9.19 13.30 1.48
C LEU A 70 -10.23 14.31 0.99
N ALA A 71 -11.21 14.61 1.80
CA ALA A 71 -12.23 15.58 1.41
C ALA A 71 -11.63 16.93 0.97
N PRO A 72 -10.63 17.50 1.66
CA PRO A 72 -9.94 18.70 1.19
C PRO A 72 -9.23 18.52 -0.16
N LEU A 73 -8.56 17.39 -0.39
CA LEU A 73 -7.85 17.14 -1.65
C LEU A 73 -8.83 17.00 -2.82
N VAL A 74 -9.95 16.32 -2.63
CA VAL A 74 -11.02 16.23 -3.63
C VAL A 74 -11.59 17.62 -3.96
N LEU A 75 -11.77 18.48 -2.95
CA LEU A 75 -12.27 19.84 -3.14
C LEU A 75 -11.27 20.75 -3.89
N ALA A 76 -9.97 20.47 -3.83
CA ALA A 76 -8.90 21.20 -4.50
C ALA A 76 -8.40 20.51 -5.79
N GLN A 77 -9.07 19.50 -6.27
CA GLN A 77 -8.62 18.66 -7.38
C GLN A 77 -8.28 19.47 -8.65
N GLU A 78 -9.09 20.49 -8.97
CA GLU A 78 -8.84 21.31 -10.15
C GLU A 78 -7.58 22.17 -10.02
N GLU A 79 -7.35 22.75 -8.84
CA GLU A 79 -6.17 23.56 -8.54
C GLU A 79 -4.89 22.72 -8.50
N LEU A 80 -4.98 21.46 -8.05
CA LEU A 80 -3.84 20.54 -7.94
C LEU A 80 -3.54 19.80 -9.26
N ARG A 81 -4.47 19.76 -10.21
CA ARG A 81 -4.30 19.07 -11.49
C ARG A 81 -3.00 19.41 -12.22
N PRO A 82 -2.58 20.69 -12.36
CA PRO A 82 -1.32 21.01 -13.05
C PRO A 82 -0.09 20.40 -12.38
N VAL A 83 -0.11 20.22 -11.05
CA VAL A 83 0.95 19.56 -10.31
C VAL A 83 0.95 18.06 -10.62
N ALA A 84 -0.21 17.43 -10.52
CA ALA A 84 -0.35 16.00 -10.82
C ALA A 84 0.08 15.68 -12.26
N ASP A 85 -0.40 16.46 -13.25
CA ASP A 85 -0.04 16.28 -14.66
C ASP A 85 1.47 16.43 -14.91
N ALA A 86 2.13 17.35 -14.22
CA ALA A 86 3.57 17.54 -14.32
C ALA A 86 4.34 16.38 -13.67
N LEU A 87 3.91 15.90 -12.49
CA LEU A 87 4.57 14.81 -11.79
C LEU A 87 4.45 13.49 -12.55
N VAL A 88 3.26 13.14 -13.06
CA VAL A 88 3.08 11.90 -13.85
C VAL A 88 3.81 11.95 -15.20
N SER A 89 4.09 13.14 -15.71
CA SER A 89 4.85 13.34 -16.94
C SER A 89 6.37 13.40 -16.70
N ALA A 90 6.82 13.42 -15.45
CA ALA A 90 8.24 13.48 -15.13
C ALA A 90 8.96 12.18 -15.56
N PRO A 91 10.24 12.26 -16.01
CA PRO A 91 11.01 11.06 -16.35
C PRO A 91 11.10 10.06 -15.19
N ALA A 92 11.11 10.53 -13.96
CA ALA A 92 11.14 9.74 -12.74
C ALA A 92 9.84 8.91 -12.52
N ALA A 93 8.71 9.36 -13.07
CA ALA A 93 7.43 8.64 -12.95
C ALA A 93 7.16 7.67 -14.12
N ARG A 94 8.08 7.58 -15.10
CA ARG A 94 7.85 6.83 -16.36
C ARG A 94 7.45 5.37 -16.14
N ARG A 95 8.00 4.72 -15.12
CA ARG A 95 7.75 3.30 -14.81
C ARG A 95 6.54 3.05 -13.90
N TRP A 96 5.86 4.10 -13.46
CA TRP A 96 4.82 3.96 -12.44
C TRP A 96 3.61 3.12 -12.87
N TRP A 97 3.44 2.90 -14.17
CA TRP A 97 2.38 2.05 -14.73
C TRP A 97 2.93 0.83 -15.48
N ASP A 98 4.23 0.55 -15.35
CA ASP A 98 4.80 -0.64 -15.97
C ASP A 98 4.21 -1.90 -15.30
N PRO A 99 4.01 -2.97 -16.09
CA PRO A 99 3.60 -4.25 -15.54
C PRO A 99 4.70 -4.88 -14.69
N VAL A 100 4.34 -5.88 -13.90
CA VAL A 100 5.28 -6.59 -13.01
C VAL A 100 6.61 -6.94 -13.69
N ALA A 101 7.70 -6.50 -13.10
CA ALA A 101 9.07 -6.80 -13.59
C ALA A 101 9.46 -8.23 -13.21
N ARG A 102 9.03 -9.24 -13.99
CA ARG A 102 9.21 -10.68 -13.67
C ARG A 102 10.65 -11.11 -13.45
N ALA A 103 11.61 -10.46 -14.11
CA ALA A 103 13.03 -10.80 -14.00
C ALA A 103 13.72 -10.14 -12.80
N ASP A 104 13.09 -9.17 -12.15
CA ASP A 104 13.70 -8.35 -11.11
C ASP A 104 12.74 -8.06 -9.96
N GLN A 105 12.36 -9.11 -9.26
CA GLN A 105 11.55 -9.01 -8.05
C GLN A 105 12.41 -9.15 -6.79
N ARG A 106 11.95 -8.53 -5.71
CA ARG A 106 12.55 -8.60 -4.37
C ARG A 106 11.54 -9.19 -3.41
N PHE A 107 12.01 -10.10 -2.56
CA PHE A 107 11.27 -10.62 -1.43
C PHE A 107 11.98 -10.27 -0.13
N LEU A 108 11.21 -9.85 0.87
CA LEU A 108 11.68 -9.60 2.23
C LEU A 108 11.28 -10.76 3.12
N GLU A 109 12.27 -11.46 3.63
CA GLU A 109 12.05 -12.58 4.54
C GLU A 109 12.35 -12.16 5.97
N TRP A 110 11.32 -12.15 6.79
CA TRP A 110 11.39 -11.87 8.22
C TRP A 110 11.64 -13.18 8.99
N ALA A 111 12.32 -13.12 10.13
CA ALA A 111 12.66 -14.31 10.90
C ALA A 111 11.44 -15.17 11.27
N ASP A 112 10.33 -14.53 11.64
CA ASP A 112 9.10 -15.19 12.06
C ASP A 112 8.15 -15.51 10.89
N TRP A 113 8.41 -14.95 9.70
CA TRP A 113 7.58 -15.11 8.51
C TRP A 113 8.43 -15.51 7.30
N PRO A 114 8.89 -16.78 7.26
CA PRO A 114 9.65 -17.27 6.12
C PRO A 114 8.78 -17.28 4.85
N ARG A 115 9.43 -17.14 3.72
CA ARG A 115 8.76 -17.19 2.43
C ARG A 115 7.99 -18.50 2.24
N LEU A 116 6.73 -18.41 1.84
CA LEU A 116 5.95 -19.56 1.40
C LEU A 116 6.44 -20.04 0.04
N THR A 117 6.56 -21.35 -0.13
CA THR A 117 7.01 -21.99 -1.38
C THR A 117 6.14 -23.18 -1.76
N GLY A 118 6.10 -23.49 -3.07
CA GLY A 118 5.35 -24.62 -3.59
C GLY A 118 3.87 -24.60 -3.19
N PRO A 119 3.28 -25.75 -2.81
CA PRO A 119 1.87 -25.83 -2.42
C PRO A 119 1.49 -25.04 -1.17
N ALA A 120 2.46 -24.63 -0.34
CA ALA A 120 2.18 -23.88 0.90
C ALA A 120 1.53 -22.54 0.61
N VAL A 121 1.86 -21.89 -0.50
CA VAL A 121 1.20 -20.63 -0.91
C VAL A 121 -0.29 -20.84 -1.09
N GLN A 122 -0.68 -21.87 -1.85
CA GLN A 122 -2.09 -22.15 -2.15
C GLN A 122 -2.86 -22.60 -0.89
N TRP A 123 -2.20 -23.28 0.04
CA TRP A 123 -2.82 -23.61 1.33
C TRP A 123 -3.05 -22.37 2.16
N ALA A 124 -2.09 -21.45 2.21
CA ALA A 124 -2.23 -20.19 2.94
C ALA A 124 -3.39 -19.35 2.37
N VAL A 125 -3.55 -19.30 1.04
CA VAL A 125 -4.70 -18.64 0.40
C VAL A 125 -6.02 -19.22 0.92
N ARG A 126 -6.19 -20.55 0.85
CA ARG A 126 -7.43 -21.22 1.27
C ARG A 126 -7.71 -21.10 2.76
N ASP A 127 -6.67 -21.24 3.57
CA ASP A 127 -6.79 -21.14 5.03
C ASP A 127 -7.17 -19.72 5.43
N SER A 128 -6.51 -18.71 4.88
CA SER A 128 -6.81 -17.29 5.08
C SER A 128 -8.24 -16.95 4.68
N MET A 129 -8.72 -17.43 3.51
CA MET A 129 -10.10 -17.19 3.08
C MET A 129 -11.12 -17.88 3.98
N THR A 130 -10.81 -19.07 4.47
CA THR A 130 -11.67 -19.79 5.42
C THR A 130 -11.77 -19.02 6.73
N ALA A 131 -10.64 -18.54 7.27
CA ALA A 131 -10.60 -17.75 8.49
C ALA A 131 -11.34 -16.41 8.31
N ALA A 132 -11.11 -15.70 7.20
CA ALA A 132 -11.74 -14.41 6.90
C ALA A 132 -13.29 -14.54 6.81
N ARG A 133 -13.80 -15.57 6.14
CA ARG A 133 -15.25 -15.83 6.06
C ARG A 133 -15.87 -16.10 7.44
N ALA A 134 -15.17 -16.88 8.28
CA ALA A 134 -15.64 -17.18 9.64
C ALA A 134 -15.60 -15.93 10.53
N GLU A 135 -14.58 -15.10 10.42
CA GLU A 135 -14.47 -13.87 11.18
C GLU A 135 -15.50 -12.82 10.74
N ASN A 136 -15.71 -12.66 9.44
CA ASN A 136 -16.77 -11.79 8.91
C ASN A 136 -18.14 -12.20 9.43
N ALA A 137 -18.47 -13.50 9.43
CA ALA A 137 -19.74 -13.99 9.95
C ALA A 137 -19.90 -13.69 11.46
N ARG A 138 -18.83 -13.82 12.24
CA ARG A 138 -18.83 -13.45 13.67
C ARG A 138 -19.05 -11.95 13.86
N GLY A 139 -18.36 -11.09 13.07
CA GLY A 139 -18.52 -9.65 13.11
C GLY A 139 -19.94 -9.21 12.79
N LEU A 140 -20.54 -9.75 11.74
CA LEU A 140 -21.93 -9.47 11.37
C LEU A 140 -22.92 -9.89 12.50
N ALA A 141 -22.71 -11.06 13.12
CA ALA A 141 -23.55 -11.51 14.22
C ALA A 141 -23.43 -10.60 15.47
N LEU A 142 -22.27 -10.04 15.72
CA LEU A 142 -22.05 -9.06 16.81
C LEU A 142 -22.68 -7.72 16.50
N ALA A 143 -22.52 -7.21 15.29
CA ALA A 143 -23.16 -5.97 14.85
C ALA A 143 -24.69 -6.02 15.03
N GLN A 144 -25.32 -7.17 14.70
CA GLN A 144 -26.76 -7.38 14.93
C GLN A 144 -27.17 -7.30 16.42
N ARG A 145 -26.25 -7.59 17.33
CA ARG A 145 -26.47 -7.51 18.79
C ARG A 145 -26.05 -6.17 19.39
N HIS A 146 -25.72 -5.20 18.58
CA HIS A 146 -25.17 -3.89 18.99
C HIS A 146 -23.91 -4.00 19.87
N ALA A 147 -23.16 -5.08 19.72
CA ALA A 147 -21.88 -5.27 20.38
C ALA A 147 -20.76 -4.62 19.56
N ALA A 148 -19.71 -4.19 20.23
CA ALA A 148 -18.52 -3.71 19.53
C ALA A 148 -17.93 -4.80 18.63
N PRO A 149 -17.34 -4.46 17.46
CA PRO A 149 -16.70 -5.43 16.59
C PRO A 149 -15.55 -6.14 17.35
N VAL A 150 -15.36 -7.42 17.07
CA VAL A 150 -14.27 -8.20 17.70
C VAL A 150 -12.92 -7.78 17.16
N ARG A 151 -12.88 -7.47 15.89
CA ARG A 151 -11.71 -6.98 15.16
C ARG A 151 -12.20 -6.02 14.09
N ASP A 152 -11.51 -4.91 13.95
CA ASP A 152 -11.70 -4.00 12.84
C ASP A 152 -10.43 -4.05 12.01
N CYS A 153 -10.56 -4.37 10.72
CA CYS A 153 -9.44 -4.59 9.83
C CYS A 153 -9.37 -3.48 8.80
N TRP A 154 -8.19 -2.87 8.72
CA TRP A 154 -7.89 -1.88 7.69
C TRP A 154 -7.49 -2.50 6.35
N TRP A 155 -6.77 -3.62 6.40
CA TRP A 155 -6.01 -4.18 5.31
C TRP A 155 -6.88 -4.86 4.25
N SER A 156 -6.70 -4.49 2.98
CA SER A 156 -7.32 -5.20 1.84
C SER A 156 -6.52 -6.42 1.38
N VAL A 157 -5.29 -6.59 1.87
CA VAL A 157 -4.45 -7.75 1.61
C VAL A 157 -4.64 -8.82 2.69
N PRO A 158 -4.56 -10.11 2.36
CA PRO A 158 -4.65 -11.19 3.34
C PRO A 158 -3.37 -11.27 4.22
N GLU A 159 -3.49 -11.83 5.42
CA GLU A 159 -2.37 -11.92 6.38
C GLU A 159 -1.14 -12.67 5.82
N PHE A 160 -1.33 -13.68 4.96
CA PHE A 160 -0.23 -14.41 4.36
C PHE A 160 0.58 -13.59 3.34
N ALA A 161 0.10 -12.41 2.96
CA ALA A 161 0.77 -11.55 1.97
C ALA A 161 2.23 -11.26 2.34
N VAL A 162 2.52 -11.06 3.62
CA VAL A 162 3.88 -10.83 4.12
C VAL A 162 4.85 -11.97 3.75
N GLN A 163 4.35 -13.19 3.55
CA GLN A 163 5.15 -14.37 3.20
C GLN A 163 5.15 -14.72 1.71
N SER A 164 4.38 -14.01 0.88
CA SER A 164 4.26 -14.29 -0.55
C SER A 164 4.41 -13.06 -1.44
N MET A 165 4.35 -11.84 -0.88
CA MET A 165 4.43 -10.61 -1.66
C MET A 165 5.87 -10.30 -2.07
N THR A 166 6.04 -9.85 -3.32
CA THR A 166 7.31 -9.32 -3.82
C THR A 166 7.11 -7.91 -4.35
N THR A 167 8.18 -7.13 -4.45
CA THR A 167 8.20 -5.82 -5.11
C THR A 167 9.24 -5.81 -6.22
N GLY A 168 9.16 -4.89 -7.16
CA GLY A 168 10.22 -4.66 -8.14
C GLY A 168 11.48 -4.10 -7.49
N GLY A 169 12.60 -4.20 -8.21
CA GLY A 169 13.86 -3.58 -7.80
C GLY A 169 13.89 -2.09 -8.18
N PHE A 170 14.22 -1.23 -7.23
CA PHE A 170 14.45 0.20 -7.43
C PHE A 170 15.95 0.51 -7.41
N GLY A 171 16.68 0.11 -8.46
CA GLY A 171 18.12 0.33 -8.53
C GLY A 171 18.86 -0.24 -7.30
N ALA A 172 19.60 0.58 -6.58
CA ALA A 172 20.27 0.22 -5.33
C ALA A 172 19.36 0.29 -4.10
N VAL A 173 18.15 0.83 -4.23
CA VAL A 173 17.24 1.02 -3.11
C VAL A 173 16.62 -0.29 -2.67
N SER A 174 16.64 -0.55 -1.36
CA SER A 174 16.02 -1.72 -0.77
C SER A 174 14.50 -1.66 -0.90
N PRO A 175 13.82 -2.79 -1.23
CA PRO A 175 12.37 -2.89 -1.22
C PRO A 175 11.74 -2.62 0.15
N ILE A 176 12.50 -2.66 1.22
CA ILE A 176 12.08 -2.27 2.57
C ILE A 176 11.60 -0.82 2.61
N ALA A 177 12.24 0.07 1.85
CA ALA A 177 11.78 1.44 1.74
C ALA A 177 10.33 1.51 1.25
N LEU A 178 9.94 0.64 0.32
CA LEU A 178 8.56 0.52 -0.17
C LEU A 178 7.63 -0.07 0.89
N ALA A 179 8.07 -1.10 1.61
CA ALA A 179 7.27 -1.72 2.68
C ALA A 179 6.93 -0.73 3.81
N ARG A 180 7.78 0.24 4.06
CA ARG A 180 7.54 1.28 5.08
C ARG A 180 6.54 2.35 4.67
N PHE A 181 6.18 2.51 3.41
CA PHE A 181 5.12 3.45 3.04
C PHE A 181 3.79 3.13 3.71
N GLU A 182 3.48 1.85 3.85
CA GLU A 182 2.21 1.41 4.44
C GLU A 182 2.31 1.08 5.93
N ASP A 183 3.50 0.76 6.43
CA ASP A 183 3.66 0.30 7.81
C ASP A 183 4.79 1.04 8.55
N LEU A 184 4.62 2.33 8.72
CA LEU A 184 5.48 3.16 9.59
C LEU A 184 5.46 2.71 11.07
N HIS A 185 4.63 1.73 11.41
CA HIS A 185 4.39 1.29 12.78
C HIS A 185 4.65 -0.20 13.00
N THR A 186 5.06 -0.95 11.99
CA THR A 186 5.58 -2.30 12.24
C THR A 186 6.85 -2.11 13.06
N PRO A 187 6.93 -2.68 14.26
CA PRO A 187 8.16 -2.66 15.01
C PRO A 187 9.18 -3.49 14.23
N LEU A 188 9.91 -2.81 13.37
CA LEU A 188 11.10 -3.34 12.69
C LEU A 188 12.25 -3.51 13.70
N GLU A 189 11.89 -3.56 14.98
CA GLU A 189 12.72 -3.17 16.09
C GLU A 189 13.87 -4.12 16.39
N GLU A 190 13.84 -5.38 15.98
CA GLU A 190 14.87 -6.23 16.57
C GLU A 190 15.57 -7.25 15.63
N THR A 191 15.00 -7.64 14.51
CA THR A 191 15.54 -8.79 13.79
C THR A 191 16.07 -8.53 12.38
N GLY A 192 15.73 -7.42 11.77
CA GLY A 192 16.05 -7.16 10.36
C GLY A 192 15.39 -8.18 9.41
N ALA A 193 15.50 -7.96 8.13
CA ALA A 193 14.98 -8.86 7.11
C ALA A 193 16.06 -9.31 6.14
N THR A 194 15.97 -10.54 5.66
CA THR A 194 16.79 -11.01 4.54
C THR A 194 16.15 -10.55 3.22
N VAL A 195 16.95 -9.94 2.35
CA VAL A 195 16.51 -9.50 1.04
C VAL A 195 16.92 -10.54 -0.01
N TRP A 196 15.94 -11.00 -0.76
CA TRP A 196 16.11 -11.95 -1.85
C TRP A 196 15.80 -11.32 -3.20
N SER A 197 16.60 -11.59 -4.22
CA SER A 197 16.21 -11.42 -5.62
C SER A 197 15.43 -12.67 -6.04
N VAL A 198 14.30 -12.46 -6.69
CA VAL A 198 13.41 -13.54 -7.16
C VAL A 198 13.12 -13.33 -8.64
N GLN A 199 13.24 -14.39 -9.42
CA GLN A 199 12.80 -14.40 -10.81
C GLN A 199 11.49 -15.16 -10.93
N ILE A 200 10.56 -14.59 -11.66
CA ILE A 200 9.22 -15.13 -11.86
C ILE A 200 9.12 -15.78 -13.23
N ALA A 201 8.40 -16.87 -13.31
CA ALA A 201 8.13 -17.57 -14.56
C ALA A 201 7.53 -16.62 -15.59
N PRO A 202 8.07 -16.54 -16.83
CA PRO A 202 7.59 -15.60 -17.86
C PRO A 202 6.11 -15.79 -18.21
N GLN A 203 5.60 -17.02 -18.08
CA GLN A 203 4.21 -17.39 -18.39
C GLN A 203 3.23 -17.13 -17.23
N ALA A 204 3.70 -16.68 -16.05
CA ALA A 204 2.84 -16.40 -14.91
C ALA A 204 1.71 -15.44 -15.30
N GLN A 205 0.49 -15.81 -14.96
CA GLN A 205 -0.70 -14.99 -15.21
C GLN A 205 -0.86 -13.99 -14.06
N VAL A 206 -0.64 -12.72 -14.35
CA VAL A 206 -0.70 -11.64 -13.35
C VAL A 206 -1.80 -10.67 -13.72
N MET A 207 -2.70 -10.40 -12.78
CA MET A 207 -3.65 -9.28 -12.87
C MET A 207 -2.95 -8.00 -12.47
N GLU A 208 -2.96 -7.01 -13.35
CA GLU A 208 -2.37 -5.70 -13.10
C GLU A 208 -3.43 -4.72 -12.58
N ILE A 209 -3.15 -4.05 -11.47
CA ILE A 209 -3.98 -2.98 -10.89
C ILE A 209 -3.27 -1.66 -11.15
N ALA A 210 -3.63 -0.99 -12.23
CA ALA A 210 -3.09 0.31 -12.64
C ALA A 210 -3.95 1.49 -12.17
N GLY A 211 -5.10 1.22 -11.56
CA GLY A 211 -5.99 2.23 -11.03
C GLY A 211 -7.28 1.68 -10.41
N PRO A 212 -8.17 2.57 -9.92
CA PRO A 212 -9.38 2.16 -9.20
C PRO A 212 -10.34 1.29 -10.04
N ALA A 213 -10.37 1.49 -11.36
CA ALA A 213 -11.22 0.69 -12.26
C ALA A 213 -10.79 -0.78 -12.32
N ASP A 214 -9.48 -1.04 -12.31
CA ASP A 214 -8.95 -2.41 -12.33
C ASP A 214 -9.23 -3.12 -11.00
N TRP A 215 -9.05 -2.41 -9.88
CA TRP A 215 -9.42 -2.92 -8.56
C TRP A 215 -10.93 -3.23 -8.48
N GLN A 216 -11.76 -2.29 -8.91
CA GLN A 216 -13.21 -2.49 -8.97
C GLN A 216 -13.59 -3.71 -9.82
N ALA A 217 -12.96 -3.87 -10.98
CA ALA A 217 -13.20 -5.00 -11.87
C ALA A 217 -12.83 -6.34 -11.22
N LEU A 218 -11.67 -6.41 -10.55
CA LEU A 218 -11.23 -7.59 -9.81
C LEU A 218 -12.23 -7.97 -8.74
N VAL A 219 -12.61 -7.01 -7.88
CA VAL A 219 -13.56 -7.27 -6.78
C VAL A 219 -14.96 -7.60 -7.31
N THR A 220 -15.38 -6.98 -8.41
CA THR A 220 -16.68 -7.29 -9.05
C THR A 220 -16.71 -8.71 -9.62
N ALA A 221 -15.60 -9.18 -10.18
CA ALA A 221 -15.50 -10.52 -10.73
C ALA A 221 -15.44 -11.61 -9.66
N PHE A 222 -14.82 -11.32 -8.51
CA PHE A 222 -14.57 -12.29 -7.43
C PHE A 222 -14.93 -11.70 -6.05
N PRO A 223 -16.18 -11.34 -5.77
CA PRO A 223 -16.53 -10.62 -4.55
C PRO A 223 -16.61 -11.54 -3.32
N ALA A 224 -15.97 -11.12 -2.23
CA ALA A 224 -16.16 -11.65 -0.88
C ALA A 224 -16.73 -10.56 0.03
N ASP A 225 -17.71 -10.89 0.86
CA ASP A 225 -18.24 -9.99 1.87
C ASP A 225 -17.28 -9.90 3.05
N VAL A 226 -16.90 -8.67 3.42
CA VAL A 226 -16.01 -8.36 4.55
C VAL A 226 -16.60 -7.32 5.50
N THR A 227 -17.90 -7.06 5.38
CA THR A 227 -18.59 -6.00 6.15
C THR A 227 -18.42 -6.17 7.65
N GLY A 228 -18.46 -7.42 8.14
CA GLY A 228 -18.35 -7.70 9.58
C GLY A 228 -16.98 -7.46 10.18
N THR A 229 -15.95 -7.26 9.35
CA THR A 229 -14.57 -7.06 9.78
C THR A 229 -13.96 -5.73 9.34
N HIS A 230 -14.57 -4.99 8.41
CA HIS A 230 -13.98 -3.77 7.85
C HIS A 230 -14.88 -2.52 8.03
N ASP A 231 -16.15 -2.69 8.43
CA ASP A 231 -17.11 -1.58 8.40
C ASP A 231 -16.70 -0.42 9.32
N GLY A 232 -16.08 -0.68 10.46
CA GLY A 232 -15.67 0.36 11.39
C GLY A 232 -14.58 1.26 10.81
N GLU A 233 -13.44 0.70 10.44
CA GLU A 233 -12.30 1.44 9.91
C GLU A 233 -12.62 2.08 8.55
N TRP A 234 -13.23 1.32 7.65
CA TRP A 234 -13.52 1.82 6.31
C TRP A 234 -14.64 2.84 6.27
N ARG A 235 -15.64 2.70 7.13
CA ARG A 235 -16.67 3.74 7.32
C ARG A 235 -16.07 5.01 7.93
N ALA A 236 -15.19 4.88 8.92
CA ALA A 236 -14.55 6.02 9.54
C ALA A 236 -13.68 6.80 8.53
N SER A 237 -12.99 6.09 7.63
CA SER A 237 -12.11 6.69 6.63
C SER A 237 -12.86 7.28 5.43
N SER A 238 -13.86 6.57 4.90
CA SER A 238 -14.57 6.97 3.69
C SER A 238 -15.83 7.81 3.93
N GLY A 239 -16.41 7.71 5.12
CA GLY A 239 -17.74 8.25 5.43
C GLY A 239 -18.90 7.44 4.84
N LEU A 240 -18.64 6.32 4.15
CA LEU A 240 -19.64 5.48 3.51
C LEU A 240 -19.98 4.27 4.40
N PRO A 241 -21.24 3.88 4.51
CA PRO A 241 -21.63 2.63 5.17
C PRO A 241 -21.36 1.43 4.26
N GLY A 242 -21.12 0.24 4.87
CA GLY A 242 -21.15 -1.03 4.12
C GLY A 242 -22.48 -1.30 3.40
N PRO A 243 -22.59 -2.38 2.63
CA PRO A 243 -21.67 -3.53 2.68
C PRO A 243 -20.33 -3.27 1.99
N TRP A 244 -19.30 -4.00 2.48
CA TRP A 244 -17.95 -3.93 1.97
C TRP A 244 -17.54 -5.21 1.27
N ARG A 245 -16.79 -5.09 0.19
CA ARG A 245 -16.34 -6.21 -0.64
C ARG A 245 -14.82 -6.17 -0.82
N LEU A 246 -14.21 -7.35 -0.77
CA LEU A 246 -12.83 -7.60 -1.17
C LEU A 246 -12.76 -8.73 -2.19
N PRO A 247 -11.61 -8.98 -2.84
CA PRO A 247 -11.46 -10.15 -3.68
C PRO A 247 -11.54 -11.44 -2.85
N ASP A 248 -12.29 -12.42 -3.34
CA ASP A 248 -12.15 -13.80 -2.90
C ASP A 248 -10.88 -14.39 -3.49
N TRP A 249 -9.79 -14.34 -2.73
CA TRP A 249 -8.46 -14.73 -3.20
C TRP A 249 -8.37 -16.19 -3.63
N GLU A 250 -9.23 -17.05 -3.10
CA GLU A 250 -9.32 -18.45 -3.53
C GLU A 250 -9.88 -18.55 -4.96
N GLN A 251 -10.91 -17.76 -5.30
CA GLN A 251 -11.45 -17.69 -6.65
C GLN A 251 -10.47 -16.96 -7.60
N VAL A 252 -9.84 -15.88 -7.15
CA VAL A 252 -8.82 -15.18 -7.96
C VAL A 252 -7.68 -16.13 -8.34
N MET A 253 -7.23 -16.97 -7.40
CA MET A 253 -6.18 -17.97 -7.63
C MET A 253 -6.54 -18.98 -8.73
N GLU A 254 -7.82 -19.23 -9.02
CA GLU A 254 -8.20 -20.12 -10.13
C GLU A 254 -7.87 -19.54 -11.51
N HIS A 255 -7.75 -18.22 -11.60
CA HIS A 255 -7.55 -17.47 -12.85
C HIS A 255 -6.17 -16.82 -12.96
N TYR A 256 -5.54 -16.44 -11.85
CA TYR A 256 -4.28 -15.70 -11.81
C TYR A 256 -3.30 -16.36 -10.85
N ASP A 257 -2.02 -16.28 -11.19
CA ASP A 257 -0.92 -16.70 -10.32
C ASP A 257 -0.54 -15.62 -9.31
N GLY A 258 -0.85 -14.36 -9.63
CA GLY A 258 -0.62 -13.21 -8.75
C GLY A 258 -1.42 -11.98 -9.15
N VAL A 259 -1.45 -11.00 -8.25
CA VAL A 259 -2.06 -9.67 -8.47
C VAL A 259 -1.00 -8.63 -8.16
N HIS A 260 -0.70 -7.77 -9.12
CA HIS A 260 0.29 -6.71 -9.02
C HIS A 260 -0.38 -5.35 -8.94
N LEU A 261 -0.01 -4.56 -7.94
CA LEU A 261 -0.38 -3.17 -7.82
C LEU A 261 0.77 -2.30 -8.32
N THR A 262 0.56 -1.63 -9.44
CA THR A 262 1.56 -0.69 -9.96
C THR A 262 1.72 0.52 -9.03
N ILE A 263 2.80 1.27 -9.11
CA ILE A 263 2.98 2.51 -8.34
C ILE A 263 1.86 3.50 -8.66
N GLY A 264 1.57 3.69 -9.96
CA GLY A 264 0.47 4.57 -10.38
C GLY A 264 -0.89 4.11 -9.86
N GLY A 265 -1.12 2.78 -9.84
CA GLY A 265 -2.31 2.17 -9.25
C GLY A 265 -2.42 2.43 -7.75
N TYR A 266 -1.33 2.26 -7.00
CA TYR A 266 -1.26 2.59 -5.57
C TYR A 266 -1.68 4.04 -5.30
N LEU A 267 -1.06 5.00 -6.00
CA LEU A 267 -1.35 6.42 -5.83
C LEU A 267 -2.77 6.79 -6.26
N ALA A 268 -3.28 6.17 -7.31
CA ALA A 268 -4.62 6.46 -7.84
C ALA A 268 -5.75 5.80 -7.02
N CYS A 269 -5.48 4.66 -6.37
CA CYS A 269 -6.47 3.95 -5.54
C CYS A 269 -6.61 4.54 -4.15
N GLY A 270 -5.62 5.30 -3.69
CA GLY A 270 -5.61 5.87 -2.35
C GLY A 270 -6.87 6.65 -2.01
N GLY A 271 -7.62 6.19 -1.02
CA GLY A 271 -8.86 6.80 -0.55
C GLY A 271 -10.04 6.77 -1.51
N VAL A 272 -9.93 6.06 -2.62
CA VAL A 272 -11.03 5.86 -3.55
C VAL A 272 -11.85 4.64 -3.14
N THR A 273 -13.16 4.81 -3.08
CA THR A 273 -14.14 3.78 -2.67
C THR A 273 -15.10 3.48 -3.82
N PRO A 274 -14.68 2.73 -4.84
CA PRO A 274 -15.54 2.42 -5.97
C PRO A 274 -16.71 1.50 -5.54
N PRO A 275 -17.89 1.65 -6.16
CA PRO A 275 -19.02 0.78 -5.89
C PRO A 275 -18.81 -0.62 -6.44
N VAL A 276 -19.26 -1.64 -5.72
CA VAL A 276 -19.25 -3.05 -6.13
C VAL A 276 -20.57 -3.70 -5.76
N GLY A 277 -21.39 -4.01 -6.75
CA GLY A 277 -22.73 -4.54 -6.52
C GLY A 277 -23.61 -3.56 -5.73
N ASP A 278 -24.07 -4.01 -4.56
CA ASP A 278 -24.87 -3.24 -3.61
C ASP A 278 -24.01 -2.53 -2.53
N GLY A 279 -22.69 -2.61 -2.65
CA GLY A 279 -21.76 -2.05 -1.66
C GLY A 279 -20.57 -1.34 -2.29
N HIS A 280 -19.47 -1.34 -1.55
CA HIS A 280 -18.25 -0.63 -1.89
C HIS A 280 -17.01 -1.50 -1.66
N THR A 281 -15.90 -1.10 -2.25
CA THR A 281 -14.57 -1.65 -1.94
C THR A 281 -13.58 -0.52 -1.70
N MET A 282 -12.48 -0.83 -1.04
CA MET A 282 -11.35 0.07 -0.87
C MET A 282 -10.04 -0.74 -0.98
N LEU A 283 -9.04 -0.17 -1.65
CA LEU A 283 -7.71 -0.72 -1.65
C LEU A 283 -6.92 -0.02 -0.55
N ALA A 284 -6.58 -0.75 0.51
CA ALA A 284 -5.94 -0.23 1.70
C ALA A 284 -4.85 -1.19 2.22
N GLY A 285 -3.77 -0.64 2.76
CA GLY A 285 -2.68 -1.44 3.31
C GLY A 285 -1.91 -2.28 2.29
N TRP A 286 -1.87 -1.85 1.06
CA TRP A 286 -1.05 -2.46 0.01
C TRP A 286 0.24 -1.65 -0.19
N ILE A 287 1.30 -2.28 -0.67
CA ILE A 287 2.59 -1.66 -0.94
C ILE A 287 2.68 -1.29 -2.42
N PRO A 288 3.20 -0.11 -2.81
CA PRO A 288 3.39 0.25 -4.22
C PRO A 288 4.36 -0.72 -4.92
N ASP A 289 4.12 -0.99 -6.18
CA ASP A 289 4.88 -1.95 -7.01
C ASP A 289 4.95 -3.36 -6.42
N ALA A 290 3.92 -3.74 -5.65
CA ALA A 290 3.89 -5.04 -4.98
C ALA A 290 3.01 -6.05 -5.71
N THR A 291 3.49 -7.29 -5.77
CA THR A 291 2.76 -8.42 -6.32
C THR A 291 2.45 -9.42 -5.21
N LEU A 292 1.17 -9.62 -4.94
CA LEU A 292 0.68 -10.72 -4.12
C LEU A 292 0.66 -12.00 -4.96
N TRP A 293 1.51 -12.96 -4.60
CA TRP A 293 1.52 -14.26 -5.28
C TRP A 293 0.54 -15.23 -4.62
N LEU A 294 -0.34 -15.78 -5.42
CA LEU A 294 -1.34 -16.77 -5.02
C LEU A 294 -0.87 -18.21 -5.31
N ARG A 295 0.20 -18.32 -6.11
CA ARG A 295 0.93 -19.56 -6.42
C ARG A 295 2.44 -19.29 -6.40
N ASP A 296 3.23 -20.31 -6.08
CA ASP A 296 4.67 -20.20 -6.21
C ASP A 296 5.07 -20.38 -7.68
N VAL A 297 5.39 -19.27 -8.31
CA VAL A 297 5.84 -19.18 -9.70
C VAL A 297 7.30 -18.73 -9.81
N ALA A 298 8.03 -18.73 -8.70
CA ALA A 298 9.44 -18.38 -8.69
C ALA A 298 10.27 -19.46 -9.42
N THR A 299 11.11 -19.05 -10.35
CA THR A 299 12.03 -19.95 -11.09
C THR A 299 13.43 -19.97 -10.48
N SER A 300 13.82 -18.91 -9.83
CA SER A 300 15.09 -18.83 -9.10
C SER A 300 15.01 -17.76 -7.99
N GLN A 301 15.86 -17.94 -6.99
CA GLN A 301 16.05 -16.94 -5.94
C GLN A 301 17.52 -16.86 -5.57
N ARG A 302 17.98 -15.65 -5.19
CA ARG A 302 19.33 -15.40 -4.74
C ARG A 302 19.29 -14.39 -3.60
N ARG A 303 19.94 -14.73 -2.48
CA ARG A 303 20.11 -13.80 -1.38
C ARG A 303 20.96 -12.60 -1.83
N LEU A 304 20.54 -11.40 -1.48
CA LEU A 304 21.22 -10.14 -1.80
C LEU A 304 21.96 -9.58 -0.60
N GLY A 305 21.38 -9.70 0.57
CA GLY A 305 21.92 -9.12 1.78
C GLY A 305 20.89 -9.13 2.91
N ARG A 306 21.16 -8.36 3.94
CA ARG A 306 20.30 -8.19 5.09
C ARG A 306 20.04 -6.74 5.36
N TRP A 307 18.80 -6.43 5.70
CA TRP A 307 18.41 -5.16 6.22
C TRP A 307 18.35 -5.21 7.76
N TYR A 308 18.86 -4.18 8.40
CA TYR A 308 18.84 -4.02 9.85
C TYR A 308 18.00 -2.81 10.19
N GLY A 309 16.92 -2.99 10.97
CA GLY A 309 16.08 -1.88 11.41
C GLY A 309 16.85 -0.84 12.22
N ASP A 310 16.42 0.41 12.15
CA ASP A 310 16.85 1.43 13.11
C ASP A 310 16.18 1.14 14.45
N PRO A 311 16.94 0.79 15.52
CA PRO A 311 16.37 0.53 16.84
C PRO A 311 15.68 1.74 17.47
N GLN A 312 15.88 2.94 16.92
CA GLN A 312 15.32 4.18 17.47
C GLN A 312 14.07 4.67 16.74
N GLY A 313 13.70 4.05 15.61
CA GLY A 313 12.44 4.36 14.90
C GLY A 313 12.32 5.79 14.36
N THR A 314 13.43 6.54 14.34
CA THR A 314 13.48 7.95 13.94
C THR A 314 13.95 8.15 12.50
N GLY A 315 14.19 7.04 11.78
CA GLY A 315 14.84 7.04 10.48
C GLY A 315 14.05 7.79 9.41
N THR A 316 14.73 8.65 8.71
CA THR A 316 14.30 9.23 7.43
C THR A 316 14.45 8.17 6.32
N TRP A 317 13.92 8.45 5.13
CA TRP A 317 14.10 7.57 3.96
C TRP A 317 15.56 7.32 3.60
N ASP A 318 16.44 8.30 3.85
CA ASP A 318 17.88 8.19 3.61
C ASP A 318 18.50 7.14 4.56
N ASP A 319 18.06 7.11 5.82
CA ASP A 319 18.51 6.12 6.80
C ASP A 319 18.12 4.66 6.46
N LEU A 320 17.03 4.48 5.70
CA LEU A 320 16.59 3.15 5.26
C LEU A 320 17.48 2.53 4.19
N THR A 321 18.05 3.35 3.30
CA THR A 321 19.01 2.88 2.30
C THR A 321 20.33 2.48 2.95
N ASP A 322 20.74 3.18 3.99
CA ASP A 322 21.96 2.91 4.75
C ASP A 322 21.86 1.66 5.66
N ALA A 323 20.65 1.25 5.99
CA ALA A 323 20.39 0.05 6.80
C ALA A 323 20.55 -1.28 6.03
N PHE A 324 20.69 -1.25 4.71
CA PHE A 324 20.90 -2.45 3.90
C PHE A 324 22.39 -2.78 3.77
N VAL A 325 22.78 -4.00 4.20
CA VAL A 325 24.13 -4.52 4.07
C VAL A 325 24.14 -5.67 3.05
N PRO A 326 24.77 -5.45 1.86
CA PRO A 326 24.95 -6.51 0.87
C PRO A 326 25.81 -7.66 1.42
N ASP A 327 25.57 -8.89 0.94
CA ASP A 327 26.33 -10.07 1.38
C ASP A 327 27.83 -9.97 1.11
N ASP A 328 28.24 -9.29 0.04
CA ASP A 328 29.65 -9.07 -0.30
C ASP A 328 30.35 -8.06 0.63
N GLN A 329 29.61 -7.29 1.40
CA GLN A 329 30.12 -6.32 2.37
C GLN A 329 29.95 -6.76 3.83
N ALA A 330 29.22 -7.82 4.11
CA ALA A 330 28.92 -8.29 5.47
C ALA A 330 30.18 -8.58 6.31
N GLY A 331 31.27 -9.00 5.67
CA GLY A 331 32.56 -9.22 6.34
C GLY A 331 33.28 -7.94 6.79
N ALA A 332 32.99 -6.80 6.19
CA ALA A 332 33.63 -5.52 6.51
C ALA A 332 33.03 -4.83 7.75
N HIS A 333 31.76 -5.15 8.07
CA HIS A 333 31.01 -4.55 9.20
C HIS A 333 31.08 -5.37 10.50
N GLY A 334 31.84 -6.47 10.54
CA GLY A 334 32.00 -7.30 11.76
C GLY A 334 30.72 -8.00 12.25
N LEU A 335 29.69 -8.05 11.41
CA LEU A 335 28.38 -8.64 11.70
C LEU A 335 28.36 -10.13 11.37
N THR A 336 29.33 -10.88 11.91
CA THR A 336 29.28 -12.35 11.93
C THR A 336 28.44 -12.78 13.13
N GLY A 337 27.15 -12.83 12.97
CA GLY A 337 26.25 -13.50 13.88
C GLY A 337 25.90 -14.90 13.34
N PRO A 338 25.51 -15.85 14.20
CA PRO A 338 25.31 -17.24 13.87
C PRO A 338 24.25 -17.50 12.83
#